data_a78c994d0eacb00679b1e33638f3c790
#
_entry.id   a78c994d0eacb00679b1e33638f3c790
#
_cell.length_a   1.000
_cell.length_b   1.000
_cell.length_c   1.000
_cell.angle_alpha   90.00
_cell.angle_beta   90.00
_cell.angle_gamma   90.00
#
_symmetry.space_group_name_H-M   'P 1'
#
loop_
_entity.id
_entity.type
_entity.pdbx_description
1 polymer ?
#
loop_
_entity_poly.entity_id
_entity_poly.type
_entity_poly.pdbx_seq_one_letter_code
_entity_poly.pdbx_strand_id
1 'polypeptide(L)'
;MLRRELTFCCHQGLTITQAKQLCRLAGLFKSQILFINISRRQRAEASNQLALLTLATQPGDLCQLLIEGLDAELAHMAFTCWCVELGQPLGRPATSAPAEQRLAAALPDYGFSLAQLGHSSAPLDKALALQVLVDLLPADRVRDRAALEQAIAAREQLAATIIRPGLAMPHVICPAITKAALSLLSCDEPLPWGSALGPVQTIILLAIPAGLAPEQLRPLTRLARALMDEVVSTALLHASSAPARQAIVIDSLLS
;
A
#
# COMPACT_ATOMS: atom_id res chain seq x y z
N MET A 1 18.70 -0.94 -16.17
CA MET A 1 18.09 0.10 -15.34
C MET A 1 16.66 0.21 -15.80
N LEU A 2 15.68 0.05 -14.91
CA LEU A 2 14.26 0.15 -15.28
C LEU A 2 13.90 1.63 -15.41
N ARG A 3 13.08 1.94 -16.42
CA ARG A 3 12.52 3.28 -16.65
C ARG A 3 11.01 3.19 -16.75
N ARG A 4 10.31 4.09 -16.06
CA ARG A 4 8.84 4.23 -16.08
C ARG A 4 8.48 5.69 -16.26
N GLU A 5 7.34 5.92 -16.87
CA GLU A 5 6.83 7.26 -17.17
C GLU A 5 5.35 7.34 -16.77
N LEU A 6 4.97 8.47 -16.19
CA LEU A 6 3.59 8.80 -15.86
C LEU A 6 3.30 10.20 -16.41
N THR A 7 2.35 10.30 -17.33
CA THR A 7 1.95 11.57 -17.93
C THR A 7 0.54 11.92 -17.48
N PHE A 8 0.30 13.15 -17.08
CA PHE A 8 -0.98 13.63 -16.59
C PHE A 8 -1.20 15.12 -16.85
N CYS A 9 -2.47 15.53 -16.93
CA CYS A 9 -2.86 16.94 -16.94
C CYS A 9 -3.11 17.40 -15.49
N CYS A 10 -2.42 18.42 -15.05
CA CYS A 10 -2.55 18.97 -13.70
C CYS A 10 -3.84 19.77 -13.56
N HIS A 11 -4.73 19.44 -12.61
CA HIS A 11 -6.02 20.14 -12.46
C HIS A 11 -5.90 21.48 -11.74
N GLN A 12 -5.02 21.60 -10.74
CA GLN A 12 -4.97 22.77 -9.85
C GLN A 12 -3.57 23.43 -9.77
N GLY A 13 -2.62 22.95 -10.58
CA GLY A 13 -1.22 23.30 -10.42
C GLY A 13 -0.56 22.52 -9.28
N LEU A 14 0.71 22.76 -9.04
CA LEU A 14 1.49 22.12 -7.97
C LEU A 14 1.55 23.04 -6.75
N THR A 15 0.75 22.77 -5.74
CA THR A 15 0.76 23.51 -4.48
C THR A 15 1.97 23.20 -3.60
N ILE A 16 2.26 24.04 -2.61
CA ILE A 16 3.33 23.79 -1.63
C ILE A 16 3.17 22.44 -0.92
N THR A 17 1.93 22.09 -0.55
CA THR A 17 1.61 20.83 0.11
C THR A 17 1.91 19.64 -0.81
N GLN A 18 1.48 19.70 -2.06
CA GLN A 18 1.71 18.65 -3.04
C GLN A 18 3.20 18.52 -3.41
N ALA A 19 3.93 19.63 -3.55
CA ALA A 19 5.38 19.59 -3.75
C ALA A 19 6.10 18.93 -2.57
N LYS A 20 5.66 19.21 -1.33
CA LYS A 20 6.19 18.56 -0.13
C LYS A 20 5.87 17.07 -0.09
N GLN A 21 4.64 16.66 -0.45
CA GLN A 21 4.24 15.26 -0.54
C GLN A 21 5.06 14.52 -1.60
N LEU A 22 5.20 15.11 -2.81
CA LEU A 22 6.01 14.57 -3.89
C LEU A 22 7.47 14.36 -3.46
N CYS A 23 8.05 15.36 -2.81
CA CYS A 23 9.42 15.30 -2.32
C CYS A 23 9.60 14.19 -1.26
N ARG A 24 8.67 14.08 -0.32
CA ARG A 24 8.70 13.00 0.68
C ARG A 24 8.55 11.63 0.02
N LEU A 25 7.59 11.49 -0.89
CA LEU A 25 7.37 10.23 -1.60
C LEU A 25 8.59 9.85 -2.44
N ALA A 26 9.22 10.80 -3.14
CA ALA A 26 10.45 10.57 -3.91
C ALA A 26 11.61 10.11 -3.03
N GLY A 27 11.72 10.64 -1.81
CA GLY A 27 12.77 10.25 -0.86
C GLY A 27 12.64 8.82 -0.32
N LEU A 28 11.54 8.11 -0.57
CA LEU A 28 11.35 6.71 -0.18
C LEU A 28 12.00 5.71 -1.15
N PHE A 29 12.36 6.15 -2.35
CA PHE A 29 12.86 5.29 -3.41
C PHE A 29 14.32 5.58 -3.73
N LYS A 30 15.04 4.58 -4.19
CA LYS A 30 16.42 4.70 -4.70
C LYS A 30 16.45 5.17 -6.15
N SER A 31 15.31 5.08 -6.85
CA SER A 31 15.16 5.57 -8.22
C SER A 31 15.26 7.09 -8.26
N GLN A 32 15.90 7.60 -9.29
CA GLN A 32 15.84 9.02 -9.62
C GLN A 32 14.46 9.35 -10.21
N ILE A 33 13.84 10.41 -9.71
CA ILE A 33 12.50 10.81 -10.12
C ILE A 33 12.56 12.28 -10.56
N LEU A 34 12.24 12.51 -11.83
CA LEU A 34 12.14 13.85 -12.40
C LEU A 34 10.68 14.22 -12.62
N PHE A 35 10.29 15.38 -12.13
CA PHE A 35 9.05 16.04 -12.49
C PHE A 35 9.30 16.97 -13.67
N ILE A 36 8.58 16.74 -14.76
CA ILE A 36 8.70 17.50 -16.00
C ILE A 36 7.36 18.21 -16.25
N ASN A 37 7.37 19.53 -16.31
CA ASN A 37 6.28 20.31 -16.84
C ASN A 37 6.47 20.47 -18.36
N ILE A 38 5.78 19.65 -19.14
CA ILE A 38 5.92 19.60 -20.60
C ILE A 38 5.43 20.91 -21.21
N SER A 39 4.30 21.45 -20.73
CA SER A 39 3.71 22.69 -21.23
C SER A 39 4.65 23.87 -21.11
N ARG A 40 5.47 23.90 -20.06
CA ARG A 40 6.41 24.99 -19.78
C ARG A 40 7.85 24.66 -20.13
N ARG A 41 8.13 23.43 -20.60
CA ARG A 41 9.47 22.94 -20.93
C ARG A 41 10.46 23.06 -19.76
N GLN A 42 9.98 22.83 -18.56
CA GLN A 42 10.76 22.89 -17.33
C GLN A 42 10.79 21.54 -16.64
N ARG A 43 11.86 21.29 -15.88
CA ARG A 43 12.00 20.05 -15.11
C ARG A 43 12.69 20.32 -13.77
N ALA A 44 12.37 19.49 -12.78
CA ALA A 44 13.00 19.50 -11.48
C ALA A 44 13.12 18.09 -10.93
N GLU A 45 14.10 17.83 -10.10
CA GLU A 45 14.15 16.60 -9.32
C GLU A 45 13.01 16.60 -8.30
N ALA A 46 12.29 15.48 -8.22
CA ALA A 46 11.15 15.33 -7.31
C ALA A 46 11.58 15.39 -5.83
N SER A 47 12.84 15.09 -5.52
CA SER A 47 13.43 15.22 -4.19
C SER A 47 13.73 16.67 -3.76
N ASN A 48 13.65 17.63 -4.67
CA ASN A 48 13.94 19.05 -4.40
C ASN A 48 12.66 19.90 -4.41
N GLN A 49 12.10 20.13 -3.22
CA GLN A 49 10.84 20.87 -3.05
C GLN A 49 10.91 22.30 -3.63
N LEU A 50 12.02 23.00 -3.43
CA LEU A 50 12.15 24.37 -3.92
C LEU A 50 12.18 24.42 -5.45
N ALA A 51 12.93 23.51 -6.08
CA ALA A 51 12.96 23.38 -7.53
C ALA A 51 11.61 23.00 -8.12
N LEU A 52 10.81 22.16 -7.45
CA LEU A 52 9.45 21.83 -7.86
C LEU A 52 8.54 23.06 -7.87
N LEU A 53 8.64 23.92 -6.86
CA LEU A 53 7.83 25.15 -6.77
C LEU A 53 8.21 26.18 -7.83
N THR A 54 9.48 26.22 -8.24
CA THR A 54 9.94 27.12 -9.31
C THR A 54 9.41 26.75 -10.69
N LEU A 55 8.90 25.54 -10.88
CA LEU A 55 8.24 25.13 -12.14
C LEU A 55 6.94 25.89 -12.40
N ALA A 56 6.39 26.57 -11.39
CA ALA A 56 5.17 27.39 -11.46
C ALA A 56 4.04 26.68 -12.23
N THR A 57 3.86 25.38 -11.96
CA THR A 57 2.86 24.54 -12.64
C THR A 57 1.47 25.10 -12.43
N GLN A 58 0.73 25.29 -13.51
CA GLN A 58 -0.61 25.88 -13.55
C GLN A 58 -1.70 24.83 -13.82
N PRO A 59 -2.96 25.13 -13.51
CA PRO A 59 -4.07 24.31 -13.96
C PRO A 59 -4.06 24.07 -15.47
N GLY A 60 -4.23 22.82 -15.88
CA GLY A 60 -4.21 22.43 -17.29
C GLY A 60 -2.81 22.14 -17.87
N ASP A 61 -1.74 22.39 -17.14
CA ASP A 61 -0.40 22.03 -17.62
C ASP A 61 -0.27 20.52 -17.79
N LEU A 62 0.34 20.11 -18.90
CA LEU A 62 0.74 18.73 -19.15
C LEU A 62 2.03 18.45 -18.41
N CYS A 63 2.00 17.46 -17.53
CA CYS A 63 3.12 17.08 -16.68
C CYS A 63 3.48 15.61 -16.86
N GLN A 64 4.73 15.28 -16.53
CA GLN A 64 5.24 13.91 -16.57
C GLN A 64 6.16 13.65 -15.38
N LEU A 65 6.05 12.47 -14.80
CA LEU A 65 7.08 11.90 -13.92
C LEU A 65 7.89 10.89 -14.72
N LEU A 66 9.20 11.08 -14.71
CA LEU A 66 10.17 10.13 -15.24
C LEU A 66 10.88 9.46 -14.06
N ILE A 67 10.79 8.14 -13.98
CA ILE A 67 11.30 7.33 -12.87
C ILE A 67 12.34 6.36 -13.43
N GLU A 68 13.57 6.45 -12.94
CA GLU A 68 14.69 5.61 -13.40
C GLU A 68 15.45 5.01 -12.21
N GLY A 69 15.52 3.67 -12.12
CA GLY A 69 16.24 3.00 -11.05
C GLY A 69 15.90 1.52 -10.89
N LEU A 70 16.41 0.93 -9.82
CA LEU A 70 16.18 -0.50 -9.52
C LEU A 70 14.78 -0.76 -8.96
N ASP A 71 14.22 0.19 -8.22
CA ASP A 71 12.89 0.16 -7.62
C ASP A 71 11.85 0.99 -8.40
N ALA A 72 12.16 1.29 -9.69
CA ALA A 72 11.31 2.14 -10.54
C ALA A 72 9.89 1.60 -10.70
N GLU A 73 9.68 0.28 -10.66
CA GLU A 73 8.35 -0.31 -10.74
C GLU A 73 7.52 0.02 -9.50
N LEU A 74 8.10 -0.16 -8.31
CA LEU A 74 7.44 0.16 -7.06
C LEU A 74 7.17 1.67 -6.94
N ALA A 75 8.15 2.50 -7.32
CA ALA A 75 7.98 3.94 -7.38
C ALA A 75 6.86 4.33 -8.34
N HIS A 76 6.82 3.76 -9.54
CA HIS A 76 5.78 4.00 -10.54
C HIS A 76 4.38 3.73 -9.98
N MET A 77 4.18 2.61 -9.26
CA MET A 77 2.90 2.28 -8.64
C MET A 77 2.48 3.34 -7.61
N ALA A 78 3.38 3.75 -6.72
CA ALA A 78 3.11 4.77 -5.71
C ALA A 78 2.79 6.13 -6.34
N PHE A 79 3.56 6.53 -7.34
CA PHE A 79 3.37 7.81 -8.04
C PHE A 79 2.14 7.82 -8.95
N THR A 80 1.72 6.67 -9.47
CA THR A 80 0.48 6.58 -10.24
C THR A 80 -0.72 7.03 -9.40
N CYS A 81 -0.80 6.60 -8.15
CA CYS A 81 -1.87 7.01 -7.24
C CYS A 81 -1.76 8.51 -6.87
N TRP A 82 -0.57 9.01 -6.62
CA TRP A 82 -0.35 10.43 -6.37
C TRP A 82 -0.72 11.30 -7.57
N CYS A 83 -0.42 10.86 -8.80
CA CYS A 83 -0.80 11.58 -10.03
C CYS A 83 -2.32 11.67 -10.22
N VAL A 84 -3.07 10.65 -9.82
CA VAL A 84 -4.55 10.68 -9.88
C VAL A 84 -5.12 11.78 -8.97
N GLU A 85 -4.52 11.99 -7.80
CA GLU A 85 -4.94 13.05 -6.87
C GLU A 85 -4.60 14.46 -7.41
N LEU A 86 -3.51 14.59 -8.16
CA LEU A 86 -3.03 15.86 -8.69
C LEU A 86 -3.73 16.27 -9.98
N GLY A 87 -4.14 15.32 -10.80
CA GLY A 87 -4.64 15.60 -12.13
C GLY A 87 -5.28 14.40 -12.82
N GLN A 88 -5.51 14.54 -14.10
CA GLN A 88 -6.03 13.47 -14.95
C GLN A 88 -4.87 12.77 -15.68
N PRO A 89 -4.56 11.49 -15.35
CA PRO A 89 -3.57 10.72 -16.09
C PRO A 89 -3.95 10.61 -17.57
N LEU A 90 -2.96 10.77 -18.44
CA LEU A 90 -3.11 10.46 -19.85
C LEU A 90 -2.73 9.00 -20.08
N GLY A 91 -3.70 8.22 -20.46
CA GLY A 91 -3.58 6.78 -20.55
C GLY A 91 -4.66 6.11 -19.71
N ARG A 92 -4.51 4.83 -19.46
CA ARG A 92 -5.43 4.13 -18.55
C ARG A 92 -5.27 4.71 -17.16
N PRO A 93 -6.36 5.14 -16.50
CA PRO A 93 -6.27 5.54 -15.11
C PRO A 93 -5.65 4.38 -14.31
N ALA A 94 -4.80 4.72 -13.34
CA ALA A 94 -4.32 3.74 -12.37
C ALA A 94 -5.51 3.31 -11.50
N THR A 95 -6.28 2.39 -12.01
CA THR A 95 -7.32 1.71 -11.25
C THR A 95 -6.68 0.53 -10.54
N SER A 96 -7.24 0.13 -9.43
CA SER A 96 -6.87 -1.11 -8.74
C SER A 96 -7.06 -2.34 -9.64
N ALA A 97 -7.92 -2.25 -10.65
CA ALA A 97 -8.22 -3.33 -11.57
C ALA A 97 -6.98 -4.00 -12.20
N PRO A 98 -5.95 -3.28 -12.70
CA PRO A 98 -4.75 -3.94 -13.20
C PRO A 98 -4.02 -4.77 -12.13
N ALA A 99 -3.93 -4.28 -10.90
CA ALA A 99 -3.28 -5.01 -9.81
C ALA A 99 -4.11 -6.25 -9.42
N GLU A 100 -5.41 -6.11 -9.27
CA GLU A 100 -6.33 -7.23 -9.00
C GLU A 100 -6.32 -8.27 -10.12
N GLN A 101 -6.31 -7.85 -11.38
CA GLN A 101 -6.21 -8.76 -12.52
C GLN A 101 -4.88 -9.52 -12.53
N ARG A 102 -3.77 -8.87 -12.21
CA ARG A 102 -2.47 -9.53 -12.07
C ARG A 102 -2.49 -10.56 -10.95
N LEU A 103 -3.06 -10.21 -9.80
CA LEU A 103 -3.22 -11.12 -8.67
C LEU A 103 -4.07 -12.33 -9.06
N ALA A 104 -5.24 -12.11 -9.63
CA ALA A 104 -6.17 -13.18 -10.03
C ALA A 104 -5.54 -14.13 -11.08
N ALA A 105 -4.74 -13.60 -12.00
CA ALA A 105 -4.05 -14.41 -13.01
C ALA A 105 -2.90 -15.25 -12.41
N ALA A 106 -2.13 -14.69 -11.49
CA ALA A 106 -0.95 -15.34 -10.92
C ALA A 106 -1.26 -16.19 -9.69
N LEU A 107 -2.23 -15.77 -8.88
CA LEU A 107 -2.59 -16.36 -7.59
C LEU A 107 -4.12 -16.44 -7.43
N PRO A 108 -4.82 -17.32 -8.17
CA PRO A 108 -6.28 -17.36 -8.21
C PRO A 108 -6.92 -17.70 -6.84
N ASP A 109 -6.19 -18.37 -5.96
CA ASP A 109 -6.65 -18.69 -4.60
C ASP A 109 -6.53 -17.51 -3.63
N TYR A 110 -5.83 -16.46 -4.03
CA TYR A 110 -5.69 -15.24 -3.25
C TYR A 110 -6.62 -14.16 -3.81
N GLY A 111 -7.39 -13.52 -2.94
CA GLY A 111 -8.21 -12.37 -3.31
C GLY A 111 -7.83 -11.18 -2.43
N PHE A 112 -7.53 -10.05 -3.06
CA PHE A 112 -7.30 -8.80 -2.38
C PHE A 112 -7.76 -7.65 -3.26
N SER A 113 -8.94 -7.12 -2.95
CA SER A 113 -9.57 -6.00 -3.66
C SER A 113 -9.64 -4.76 -2.77
N LEU A 114 -10.10 -3.66 -3.30
CA LEU A 114 -10.31 -2.43 -2.52
C LEU A 114 -11.32 -2.61 -1.39
N ALA A 115 -12.26 -3.56 -1.50
CA ALA A 115 -13.21 -3.86 -0.44
C ALA A 115 -12.57 -4.39 0.84
N GLN A 116 -11.35 -4.93 0.77
CA GLN A 116 -10.59 -5.40 1.92
C GLN A 116 -9.67 -4.33 2.55
N LEU A 117 -9.72 -3.10 2.08
CA LEU A 117 -8.96 -1.99 2.63
C LEU A 117 -9.87 -1.05 3.42
N GLY A 118 -9.57 -0.92 4.71
CA GLY A 118 -10.22 0.03 5.60
C GLY A 118 -9.33 1.23 5.94
N HIS A 119 -9.98 2.29 6.36
CA HIS A 119 -9.32 3.46 6.92
C HIS A 119 -10.13 3.96 8.12
N SER A 120 -9.45 4.33 9.20
CA SER A 120 -10.06 4.94 10.38
C SER A 120 -9.43 6.27 10.67
N SER A 121 -10.26 7.32 10.73
CA SER A 121 -9.89 8.65 11.23
C SER A 121 -10.14 8.79 12.74
N ALA A 122 -10.89 7.86 13.34
CA ALA A 122 -11.13 7.83 14.77
C ALA A 122 -10.09 6.95 15.48
N PRO A 123 -9.75 7.27 16.75
CA PRO A 123 -8.90 6.41 17.57
C PRO A 123 -9.51 5.00 17.70
N LEU A 124 -8.69 3.99 17.56
CA LEU A 124 -9.09 2.60 17.77
C LEU A 124 -8.24 1.96 18.87
N ASP A 125 -8.81 0.99 19.55
CA ASP A 125 -8.02 0.03 20.31
C ASP A 125 -7.69 -1.20 19.46
N LYS A 126 -6.78 -2.04 19.95
CA LYS A 126 -6.34 -3.25 19.25
C LYS A 126 -7.48 -4.22 18.97
N ALA A 127 -8.39 -4.40 19.93
CA ALA A 127 -9.48 -5.35 19.80
C ALA A 127 -10.47 -4.92 18.70
N LEU A 128 -10.83 -3.65 18.69
CA LEU A 128 -11.71 -3.09 17.66
C LEU A 128 -11.04 -3.09 16.27
N ALA A 129 -9.75 -2.77 16.20
CA ALA A 129 -9.01 -2.84 14.94
C ALA A 129 -8.99 -4.27 14.35
N LEU A 130 -8.82 -5.29 15.19
CA LEU A 130 -8.87 -6.69 14.75
C LEU A 130 -10.27 -7.09 14.28
N GLN A 131 -11.35 -6.62 14.94
CA GLN A 131 -12.72 -6.84 14.50
C GLN A 131 -12.97 -6.20 13.13
N VAL A 132 -12.58 -4.94 12.94
CA VAL A 132 -12.68 -4.26 11.64
C VAL A 132 -11.95 -5.04 10.54
N LEU A 133 -10.75 -5.54 10.82
CA LEU A 133 -10.00 -6.36 9.86
C LEU A 133 -10.71 -7.66 9.49
N VAL A 134 -11.38 -8.30 10.45
CA VAL A 134 -12.20 -9.50 10.18
C VAL A 134 -13.43 -9.13 9.34
N ASP A 135 -14.07 -7.98 9.59
CA ASP A 135 -15.20 -7.48 8.81
C ASP A 135 -14.86 -7.19 7.34
N LEU A 136 -13.61 -6.79 7.09
CA LEU A 136 -13.10 -6.52 5.75
C LEU A 136 -12.77 -7.80 4.96
N LEU A 137 -12.69 -8.97 5.59
CA LEU A 137 -12.44 -10.22 4.89
C LEU A 137 -13.65 -10.62 4.01
N PRO A 138 -13.43 -11.22 2.82
CA PRO A 138 -14.51 -11.70 1.98
C PRO A 138 -15.35 -12.77 2.70
N ALA A 139 -16.65 -12.57 2.75
CA ALA A 139 -17.58 -13.45 3.49
C ALA A 139 -17.55 -14.91 2.99
N ASP A 140 -17.31 -15.12 1.70
CA ASP A 140 -17.18 -16.45 1.08
C ASP A 140 -15.92 -17.21 1.51
N ARG A 141 -14.95 -16.51 2.13
CA ARG A 141 -13.72 -17.11 2.63
C ARG A 141 -13.73 -17.41 4.12
N VAL A 142 -14.69 -16.88 4.87
CA VAL A 142 -14.84 -17.06 6.31
C VAL A 142 -16.03 -17.98 6.60
N ARG A 143 -15.77 -19.21 7.02
CA ARG A 143 -16.80 -20.21 7.35
C ARG A 143 -17.36 -20.02 8.75
N ASP A 144 -16.51 -19.68 9.70
CA ASP A 144 -16.88 -19.45 11.10
C ASP A 144 -16.12 -18.22 11.63
N ARG A 145 -16.85 -17.13 11.73
CA ARG A 145 -16.31 -15.84 12.18
C ARG A 145 -15.85 -15.89 13.63
N ALA A 146 -16.65 -16.48 14.52
CA ALA A 146 -16.34 -16.51 15.95
C ALA A 146 -15.06 -17.33 16.22
N ALA A 147 -14.91 -18.47 15.56
CA ALA A 147 -13.70 -19.27 15.65
C ALA A 147 -12.46 -18.52 15.10
N LEU A 148 -12.61 -17.74 14.02
CA LEU A 148 -11.54 -16.90 13.48
C LEU A 148 -11.12 -15.81 14.47
N GLU A 149 -12.07 -15.07 15.04
CA GLU A 149 -11.80 -14.00 16.02
C GLU A 149 -11.09 -14.56 17.26
N GLN A 150 -11.52 -15.71 17.77
CA GLN A 150 -10.84 -16.39 18.87
C GLN A 150 -9.41 -16.80 18.52
N ALA A 151 -9.20 -17.34 17.33
CA ALA A 151 -7.88 -17.75 16.87
C ALA A 151 -6.92 -16.55 16.73
N ILE A 152 -7.39 -15.42 16.20
CA ILE A 152 -6.63 -14.18 16.09
C ILE A 152 -6.28 -13.65 17.49
N ALA A 153 -7.25 -13.57 18.39
CA ALA A 153 -7.03 -13.11 19.75
C ALA A 153 -6.01 -13.96 20.49
N ALA A 154 -6.14 -15.29 20.40
CA ALA A 154 -5.18 -16.23 21.01
C ALA A 154 -3.78 -16.06 20.43
N ARG A 155 -3.65 -15.86 19.10
CA ARG A 155 -2.35 -15.64 18.45
C ARG A 155 -1.71 -14.33 18.90
N GLU A 156 -2.46 -13.25 19.01
CA GLU A 156 -1.98 -11.94 19.43
C GLU A 156 -1.63 -11.86 20.94
N GLN A 157 -2.23 -12.72 21.76
CA GLN A 157 -1.87 -12.86 23.17
C GLN A 157 -0.49 -13.52 23.37
N LEU A 158 -0.08 -14.41 22.46
CA LEU A 158 1.23 -15.07 22.56
C LEU A 158 2.38 -14.09 22.30
N ALA A 159 2.25 -13.26 21.29
CA ALA A 159 3.23 -12.22 20.96
C ALA A 159 2.59 -11.21 20.00
N ALA A 160 2.88 -9.94 20.21
CA ALA A 160 2.49 -8.87 19.30
C ALA A 160 3.14 -9.07 17.91
N THR A 161 2.33 -8.97 16.86
CA THR A 161 2.75 -9.24 15.48
C THR A 161 3.27 -8.01 14.75
N ILE A 162 3.97 -7.12 15.42
CA ILE A 162 4.64 -5.96 14.77
C ILE A 162 5.85 -6.48 14.00
N ILE A 163 5.91 -6.11 12.72
CA ILE A 163 7.04 -6.44 11.84
C ILE A 163 8.01 -5.27 11.68
N ARG A 164 7.52 -4.04 11.77
CA ARG A 164 8.31 -2.80 11.78
C ARG A 164 7.56 -1.71 12.57
N PRO A 165 8.26 -0.67 13.04
CA PRO A 165 7.58 0.48 13.64
C PRO A 165 6.44 0.99 12.76
N GLY A 166 5.25 1.16 13.32
CA GLY A 166 4.06 1.59 12.59
C GLY A 166 3.31 0.49 11.83
N LEU A 167 3.87 -0.72 11.68
CA LEU A 167 3.29 -1.79 10.87
C LEU A 167 3.14 -3.10 11.63
N ALA A 168 1.92 -3.60 11.76
CA ALA A 168 1.62 -4.93 12.31
C ALA A 168 1.06 -5.86 11.24
N MET A 169 1.35 -7.15 11.38
CA MET A 169 0.85 -8.20 10.49
C MET A 169 0.34 -9.40 11.29
N PRO A 170 -0.83 -9.26 11.95
CA PRO A 170 -1.50 -10.40 12.56
C PRO A 170 -1.78 -11.48 11.52
N HIS A 171 -1.44 -12.72 11.86
CA HIS A 171 -1.62 -13.86 10.98
C HIS A 171 -2.07 -15.08 11.76
N VAL A 172 -2.98 -15.83 11.18
CA VAL A 172 -3.55 -17.02 11.83
C VAL A 172 -3.79 -18.12 10.80
N ILE A 173 -3.49 -19.36 11.19
CA ILE A 173 -3.90 -20.56 10.45
C ILE A 173 -5.13 -21.11 11.16
N CYS A 174 -6.26 -21.13 10.47
CA CYS A 174 -7.54 -21.48 11.10
C CYS A 174 -8.42 -22.32 10.16
N PRO A 175 -9.02 -23.43 10.64
CA PRO A 175 -9.95 -24.23 9.85
C PRO A 175 -11.24 -23.48 9.46
N ALA A 176 -11.52 -22.37 10.14
CA ALA A 176 -12.64 -21.48 9.80
C ALA A 176 -12.46 -20.71 8.48
N ILE A 177 -11.28 -20.76 7.88
CA ILE A 177 -10.95 -20.11 6.61
C ILE A 177 -10.96 -21.15 5.49
N THR A 178 -11.63 -20.83 4.37
CA THR A 178 -11.75 -21.70 3.20
C THR A 178 -10.64 -21.48 2.17
N LYS A 179 -10.24 -20.22 1.97
CA LYS A 179 -9.13 -19.79 1.09
C LYS A 179 -8.36 -18.66 1.76
N ALA A 180 -7.08 -18.52 1.45
CA ALA A 180 -6.26 -17.44 1.99
C ALA A 180 -6.92 -16.08 1.74
N ALA A 181 -7.03 -15.28 2.80
CA ALA A 181 -7.69 -13.99 2.77
C ALA A 181 -6.82 -12.94 3.47
N LEU A 182 -6.82 -11.75 2.92
CA LEU A 182 -6.09 -10.60 3.45
C LEU A 182 -7.06 -9.44 3.66
N SER A 183 -6.80 -8.66 4.69
CA SER A 183 -7.41 -7.34 4.87
C SER A 183 -6.36 -6.36 5.39
N LEU A 184 -6.56 -5.08 5.11
CA LEU A 184 -5.67 -4.01 5.53
C LEU A 184 -6.48 -2.89 6.17
N LEU A 185 -6.02 -2.40 7.32
CA LEU A 185 -6.56 -1.24 8.00
C LEU A 185 -5.45 -0.20 8.17
N SER A 186 -5.72 1.04 7.78
CA SER A 186 -4.88 2.20 8.05
C SER A 186 -5.58 3.13 9.03
N CYS A 187 -4.82 3.75 9.94
CA CYS A 187 -5.35 4.64 10.96
C CYS A 187 -4.60 5.97 10.92
N ASP A 188 -5.32 7.09 11.05
CA ASP A 188 -4.71 8.41 11.16
C ASP A 188 -3.97 8.54 12.50
N GLU A 189 -4.58 8.01 13.57
CA GLU A 189 -3.96 7.98 14.90
C GLU A 189 -3.30 6.62 15.15
N PRO A 190 -2.02 6.61 15.58
CA PRO A 190 -1.33 5.37 15.95
C PRO A 190 -1.99 4.71 17.14
N LEU A 191 -2.25 3.39 17.05
CA LEU A 191 -2.86 2.64 18.15
C LEU A 191 -1.83 1.77 18.89
N PRO A 192 -1.94 1.66 20.23
CA PRO A 192 -1.07 0.80 21.03
C PRO A 192 -1.24 -0.68 20.63
N TRP A 193 -0.14 -1.35 20.28
CA TRP A 193 -0.17 -2.77 19.85
C TRP A 193 0.40 -3.74 20.90
N GLY A 194 0.93 -3.20 21.99
CA GLY A 194 1.50 -4.02 23.06
C GLY A 194 2.90 -4.55 22.75
N SER A 195 3.74 -3.77 22.09
CA SER A 195 5.12 -4.10 21.76
C SER A 195 6.08 -2.95 22.04
N ALA A 196 7.34 -3.28 22.33
CA ALA A 196 8.43 -2.32 22.48
C ALA A 196 8.76 -1.55 21.18
N LEU A 197 8.31 -2.05 20.02
CA LEU A 197 8.46 -1.36 18.73
C LEU A 197 7.51 -0.16 18.56
N GLY A 198 6.68 0.11 19.56
CA GLY A 198 5.79 1.25 19.57
C GLY A 198 4.39 1.00 19.01
N PRO A 199 3.62 2.06 18.78
CA PRO A 199 2.27 1.97 18.22
C PRO A 199 2.30 1.67 16.72
N VAL A 200 1.16 1.25 16.17
CA VAL A 200 0.98 0.93 14.75
C VAL A 200 -0.04 1.85 14.09
N GLN A 201 0.14 2.12 12.80
CA GLN A 201 -0.78 2.91 11.96
C GLN A 201 -1.34 2.10 10.79
N THR A 202 -0.67 1.02 10.42
CA THR A 202 -1.13 0.12 9.36
C THR A 202 -1.08 -1.32 9.85
N ILE A 203 -2.18 -2.04 9.63
CA ILE A 203 -2.32 -3.42 10.05
C ILE A 203 -2.76 -4.26 8.86
N ILE A 204 -2.08 -5.37 8.61
CA ILE A 204 -2.44 -6.34 7.57
C ILE A 204 -2.78 -7.66 8.24
N LEU A 205 -4.04 -8.07 8.19
CA LEU A 205 -4.45 -9.39 8.67
C LEU A 205 -4.27 -10.42 7.57
N LEU A 206 -3.61 -11.54 7.90
CA LEU A 206 -3.51 -12.73 7.06
C LEU A 206 -4.32 -13.86 7.70
N ALA A 207 -5.43 -14.23 7.09
CA ALA A 207 -6.25 -15.37 7.47
C ALA A 207 -5.96 -16.54 6.53
N ILE A 208 -5.41 -17.63 7.06
CA ILE A 208 -4.82 -18.73 6.31
C ILE A 208 -5.61 -20.01 6.60
N PRO A 209 -6.09 -20.75 5.59
CA PRO A 209 -6.74 -22.04 5.82
C PRO A 209 -5.73 -23.07 6.37
N ALA A 210 -6.24 -23.96 7.22
CA ALA A 210 -5.44 -25.08 7.68
C ALA A 210 -5.15 -26.06 6.54
N GLY A 211 -3.96 -26.67 6.56
CA GLY A 211 -3.60 -27.74 5.63
C GLY A 211 -3.08 -27.27 4.25
N LEU A 212 -2.72 -26.00 4.08
CA LEU A 212 -2.06 -25.54 2.86
C LEU A 212 -0.67 -26.18 2.70
N ALA A 213 -0.34 -26.54 1.47
CA ALA A 213 1.00 -26.97 1.13
C ALA A 213 2.01 -25.81 1.21
N PRO A 214 3.30 -26.06 1.47
CA PRO A 214 4.33 -25.01 1.58
C PRO A 214 4.39 -24.08 0.38
N GLU A 215 4.16 -24.60 -0.83
CA GLU A 215 4.13 -23.84 -2.09
C GLU A 215 3.04 -22.77 -2.08
N GLN A 216 1.88 -23.10 -1.52
CA GLN A 216 0.74 -22.20 -1.41
C GLN A 216 0.95 -21.10 -0.34
N LEU A 217 1.92 -21.28 0.56
CA LEU A 217 2.30 -20.26 1.56
C LEU A 217 3.38 -19.29 1.05
N ARG A 218 4.06 -19.61 -0.06
CA ARG A 218 5.14 -18.78 -0.62
C ARG A 218 4.74 -17.31 -0.84
N PRO A 219 3.55 -17.00 -1.40
CA PRO A 219 3.15 -15.60 -1.58
C PRO A 219 3.08 -14.82 -0.26
N LEU A 220 2.59 -15.44 0.81
CA LEU A 220 2.53 -14.80 2.14
C LEU A 220 3.92 -14.59 2.74
N THR A 221 4.83 -15.53 2.50
CA THR A 221 6.24 -15.39 2.91
C THR A 221 6.94 -14.27 2.14
N ARG A 222 6.64 -14.11 0.85
CA ARG A 222 7.14 -12.99 0.04
C ARG A 222 6.64 -11.66 0.56
N LEU A 223 5.33 -11.55 0.81
CA LEU A 223 4.74 -10.36 1.42
C LEU A 223 5.43 -10.02 2.74
N ALA A 224 5.58 -10.99 3.64
CA ALA A 224 6.24 -10.77 4.92
C ALA A 224 7.68 -10.25 4.75
N ARG A 225 8.47 -10.84 3.85
CA ARG A 225 9.83 -10.38 3.54
C ARG A 225 9.86 -9.00 2.95
N ALA A 226 8.99 -8.71 1.98
CA ALA A 226 8.91 -7.39 1.36
C ALA A 226 8.59 -6.32 2.41
N LEU A 227 7.66 -6.58 3.31
CA LEU A 227 7.28 -5.65 4.38
C LEU A 227 8.34 -5.51 5.48
N MET A 228 9.31 -6.42 5.58
CA MET A 228 10.51 -6.24 6.41
C MET A 228 11.54 -5.31 5.78
N ASP A 229 11.49 -5.11 4.47
CA ASP A 229 12.29 -4.09 3.79
C ASP A 229 11.80 -2.69 4.14
N GLU A 230 12.73 -1.79 4.44
CA GLU A 230 12.43 -0.44 4.89
C GLU A 230 11.75 0.39 3.81
N VAL A 231 12.16 0.24 2.56
CA VAL A 231 11.58 1.00 1.43
C VAL A 231 10.12 0.62 1.23
N VAL A 232 9.82 -0.69 1.20
CA VAL A 232 8.46 -1.20 0.97
C VAL A 232 7.54 -0.85 2.13
N SER A 233 7.98 -1.08 3.38
CA SER A 233 7.17 -0.77 4.57
C SER A 233 6.90 0.73 4.69
N THR A 234 7.89 1.58 4.41
CA THR A 234 7.73 3.03 4.43
C THR A 234 6.80 3.51 3.32
N ALA A 235 6.93 2.96 2.10
CA ALA A 235 6.01 3.24 1.01
C ALA A 235 4.55 2.89 1.37
N LEU A 236 4.34 1.74 2.03
CA LEU A 236 3.01 1.32 2.47
C LEU A 236 2.43 2.24 3.56
N LEU A 237 3.24 2.60 4.57
CA LEU A 237 2.83 3.48 5.67
C LEU A 237 2.46 4.89 5.19
N HIS A 238 3.18 5.40 4.19
CA HIS A 238 2.96 6.74 3.65
C HIS A 238 2.11 6.79 2.38
N ALA A 239 1.60 5.65 1.92
CA ALA A 239 0.69 5.63 0.79
C ALA A 239 -0.58 6.44 1.13
N SER A 240 -0.88 7.44 0.31
CA SER A 240 -1.98 8.38 0.54
C SER A 240 -3.36 7.81 0.25
N SER A 241 -3.44 6.72 -0.53
CA SER A 241 -4.71 6.17 -0.99
C SER A 241 -4.81 4.64 -0.87
N ALA A 242 -6.04 4.14 -0.77
CA ALA A 242 -6.32 2.69 -0.75
C ALA A 242 -5.78 1.97 -2.01
N PRO A 243 -5.94 2.49 -3.24
CA PRO A 243 -5.34 1.88 -4.42
C PRO A 243 -3.82 1.75 -4.37
N ALA A 244 -3.12 2.75 -3.78
CA ALA A 244 -1.66 2.67 -3.60
C ALA A 244 -1.27 1.56 -2.63
N ARG A 245 -1.94 1.47 -1.49
CA ARG A 245 -1.72 0.41 -0.51
C ARG A 245 -2.00 -0.97 -1.10
N GLN A 246 -3.10 -1.11 -1.84
CA GLN A 246 -3.45 -2.34 -2.52
C GLN A 246 -2.35 -2.77 -3.51
N ALA A 247 -1.90 -1.84 -4.35
CA ALA A 247 -0.88 -2.12 -5.35
C ALA A 247 0.43 -2.59 -4.71
N ILE A 248 0.88 -1.96 -3.62
CA ILE A 248 2.10 -2.35 -2.89
C ILE A 248 1.96 -3.76 -2.30
N VAL A 249 0.81 -4.09 -1.70
CA VAL A 249 0.56 -5.42 -1.12
C VAL A 249 0.53 -6.49 -2.22
N ILE A 250 -0.17 -6.24 -3.32
CA ILE A 250 -0.26 -7.19 -4.46
C ILE A 250 1.11 -7.42 -5.08
N ASP A 251 1.88 -6.36 -5.31
CA ASP A 251 3.23 -6.49 -5.86
C ASP A 251 4.13 -7.31 -4.94
N SER A 252 4.04 -7.08 -3.63
CA SER A 252 4.76 -7.85 -2.62
C SER A 252 4.36 -9.33 -2.54
N LEU A 253 3.13 -9.69 -2.90
CA LEU A 253 2.67 -11.09 -3.01
C LEU A 253 3.24 -11.77 -4.27
N LEU A 254 3.44 -11.01 -5.35
CA LEU A 254 3.84 -11.51 -6.66
C LEU A 254 5.36 -11.56 -6.88
N SER A 255 6.13 -10.73 -6.12
CA SER A 255 7.60 -10.70 -6.20
C SER A 255 8.21 -11.95 -5.63
#